data_a14de3f09aadcfcd26e20b076cf7cc0b
#
_entry.id   a14de3f09aadcfcd26e20b076cf7cc0b
#
_cell.length_a   1.000
_cell.length_b   1.000
_cell.length_c   1.000
_cell.angle_alpha   90.00
_cell.angle_beta   90.00
_cell.angle_gamma   90.00
#
_symmetry.space_group_name_H-M   'P 1'
#
loop_
_entity.id
_entity.type
_entity.pdbx_description
1 polymer ?
#
loop_
_entity_poly.entity_id
_entity_poly.type
_entity_poly.pdbx_seq_one_letter_code
_entity_poly.pdbx_strand_id
1 'polypeptide(L)'
;MTHAHSAISAETAPVLEAVGITKSFGDFRANDAVSFAIKPGEIHALLGENGAGKSTFVKLVYGLLQPDAGQFFWHGKPLTISGPQQARQLGIGMVFQHFSLFESLSVAENIQLALPAGEVLTSLSARIRDISDAYGLAVDPDAYVYDLSVGQQQRVEVMRCLLQNPSLLIMDEPTSVLTPQETNQLFAVLRRFADKGMAVLFISHKLDEIRALTSRATVLRRGRNVGTMDTKGKSNRQLAELMVGSEVADINRHKEPGKLADTPPVCRITKLQRPKSTAFAVALDDISFSANAGEILAIAGISGNGQDELMAALSGEWQPLTGDVIALEGKDISHFDPAARRRAGVGVVPEERNGHAAVPSMRLSDNALLTHHSLGQTVRHGVIDHAATKAIAAQIIQAFDVRVPNDDPMAAALSGGNLQKFVVGREILKSPRLLVVAQPTWGVDVGAAVSIRTAMLDLAANGSAVIMISQDLEEVFAIADKIAVLHDGRLSDVMPADQVTAEQIGLLMGGDDARRGASR
;
A
#
# COMPACT_ATOMS: atom_id res chain seq x y z
N MET A 1 24.26 49.17 -35.74
CA MET A 1 23.32 48.03 -35.62
C MET A 1 23.92 47.05 -34.62
N THR A 2 23.53 47.17 -33.37
CA THR A 2 24.08 46.43 -32.25
C THR A 2 23.20 45.19 -32.01
N HIS A 3 23.76 44.01 -32.21
CA HIS A 3 23.10 42.76 -31.93
C HIS A 3 23.04 42.55 -30.39
N ALA A 4 21.84 42.60 -29.83
CA ALA A 4 21.54 42.21 -28.47
C ALA A 4 21.66 40.66 -28.41
N HIS A 5 22.69 40.18 -27.75
CA HIS A 5 22.77 38.77 -27.32
C HIS A 5 21.78 38.57 -26.18
N SER A 6 20.69 37.91 -26.50
CA SER A 6 19.78 37.32 -25.51
C SER A 6 20.56 36.29 -24.70
N ALA A 7 20.74 36.54 -23.39
CA ALA A 7 21.28 35.57 -22.47
C ALA A 7 20.30 34.41 -22.32
N ILE A 8 20.57 33.30 -23.01
CA ILE A 8 19.95 32.00 -22.76
C ILE A 8 20.43 31.58 -21.36
N SER A 9 19.51 31.52 -20.41
CA SER A 9 19.80 30.94 -19.09
C SER A 9 20.35 29.53 -19.33
N ALA A 10 21.57 29.27 -18.86
CA ALA A 10 22.19 27.94 -18.94
C ALA A 10 21.30 26.96 -18.17
N GLU A 11 20.54 26.18 -18.89
CA GLU A 11 19.73 25.10 -18.32
C GLU A 11 20.70 24.08 -17.71
N THR A 12 20.62 23.88 -16.39
CA THR A 12 21.51 22.97 -15.65
C THR A 12 21.33 21.56 -16.22
N ALA A 13 22.44 20.94 -16.65
CA ALA A 13 22.41 19.59 -17.24
C ALA A 13 21.79 18.58 -16.25
N PRO A 14 20.98 17.61 -16.73
CA PRO A 14 20.40 16.58 -15.87
C PRO A 14 21.48 15.78 -15.12
N VAL A 15 21.19 15.36 -13.89
CA VAL A 15 22.02 14.40 -13.15
C VAL A 15 21.95 13.04 -13.83
N LEU A 16 20.74 12.59 -14.16
CA LEU A 16 20.48 11.38 -14.91
C LEU A 16 19.56 11.70 -16.08
N GLU A 17 19.92 11.20 -17.26
CA GLU A 17 19.06 11.19 -18.44
C GLU A 17 19.01 9.76 -19.00
N ALA A 18 17.81 9.31 -19.35
CA ALA A 18 17.53 8.05 -20.01
C ALA A 18 16.92 8.35 -21.39
N VAL A 19 17.46 7.78 -22.45
CA VAL A 19 16.98 7.99 -23.83
C VAL A 19 16.62 6.65 -24.44
N GLY A 20 15.34 6.44 -24.72
CA GLY A 20 14.83 5.27 -25.43
C GLY A 20 15.07 3.93 -24.72
N ILE A 21 15.09 3.91 -23.39
CA ILE A 21 15.38 2.70 -22.60
C ILE A 21 14.30 1.65 -22.83
N THR A 22 14.74 0.47 -23.29
CA THR A 22 13.87 -0.68 -23.54
C THR A 22 14.33 -1.89 -22.76
N LYS A 23 13.35 -2.61 -22.16
CA LYS A 23 13.56 -3.89 -21.46
C LYS A 23 12.43 -4.85 -21.71
N SER A 24 12.77 -6.07 -22.14
CA SER A 24 11.82 -7.16 -22.39
C SER A 24 12.14 -8.38 -21.53
N PHE A 25 11.11 -9.15 -21.21
CA PHE A 25 11.19 -10.46 -20.57
C PHE A 25 10.38 -11.44 -21.42
N GLY A 26 11.06 -12.21 -22.26
CA GLY A 26 10.41 -12.97 -23.33
C GLY A 26 9.62 -12.05 -24.26
N ASP A 27 8.35 -12.35 -24.48
CA ASP A 27 7.46 -11.53 -25.32
C ASP A 27 6.90 -10.29 -24.62
N PHE A 28 7.06 -10.20 -23.30
CA PHE A 28 6.56 -9.07 -22.50
C PHE A 28 7.58 -7.92 -22.47
N ARG A 29 7.19 -6.76 -23.00
CA ARG A 29 8.00 -5.54 -22.98
C ARG A 29 7.65 -4.69 -21.76
N ALA A 30 8.50 -4.75 -20.72
CA ALA A 30 8.30 -4.06 -19.46
C ALA A 30 8.61 -2.55 -19.55
N ASN A 31 9.63 -2.16 -20.35
CA ASN A 31 9.90 -0.77 -20.74
C ASN A 31 10.06 -0.73 -22.25
N ASP A 32 9.44 0.25 -22.90
CA ASP A 32 9.42 0.42 -24.35
C ASP A 32 9.78 1.85 -24.71
N ALA A 33 11.03 2.06 -25.10
CA ALA A 33 11.61 3.36 -25.47
C ALA A 33 11.37 4.47 -24.43
N VAL A 34 11.53 4.17 -23.13
CA VAL A 34 11.32 5.13 -22.04
C VAL A 34 12.42 6.20 -22.08
N SER A 35 12.00 7.46 -22.16
CA SER A 35 12.87 8.62 -22.00
C SER A 35 12.49 9.39 -20.75
N PHE A 36 13.52 9.79 -19.96
CA PHE A 36 13.36 10.40 -18.65
C PHE A 36 14.58 11.29 -18.33
N ALA A 37 14.38 12.38 -17.63
CA ALA A 37 15.48 13.22 -17.16
C ALA A 37 15.15 13.83 -15.80
N ILE A 38 16.16 13.91 -14.90
CA ILE A 38 16.06 14.54 -13.59
C ILE A 38 17.23 15.50 -13.37
N LYS A 39 16.93 16.72 -12.89
CA LYS A 39 17.89 17.80 -12.66
C LYS A 39 18.43 17.78 -11.22
N PRO A 40 19.60 18.41 -10.97
CA PRO A 40 20.08 18.60 -9.60
C PRO A 40 19.04 19.38 -8.75
N GLY A 41 18.84 18.95 -7.50
CA GLY A 41 17.89 19.57 -6.60
C GLY A 41 16.40 19.36 -6.96
N GLU A 42 16.11 18.53 -7.92
CA GLU A 42 14.74 18.20 -8.33
C GLU A 42 14.21 17.00 -7.52
N ILE A 43 12.99 17.12 -7.00
CA ILE A 43 12.22 15.98 -6.52
C ILE A 43 11.23 15.63 -7.63
N HIS A 44 11.49 14.53 -8.34
CA HIS A 44 10.77 14.08 -9.50
C HIS A 44 9.98 12.80 -9.19
N ALA A 45 8.68 12.81 -9.45
CA ALA A 45 7.85 11.63 -9.29
C ALA A 45 7.92 10.70 -10.51
N LEU A 46 8.01 9.40 -10.29
CA LEU A 46 7.76 8.39 -11.31
C LEU A 46 6.43 7.70 -11.00
N LEU A 47 5.42 8.01 -11.79
CA LEU A 47 4.04 7.55 -11.63
C LEU A 47 3.69 6.44 -12.61
N GLY A 48 2.63 5.73 -12.33
CA GLY A 48 2.05 4.70 -13.21
C GLY A 48 1.38 3.60 -12.41
N GLU A 49 0.49 2.87 -13.04
CA GLU A 49 -0.18 1.71 -12.45
C GLU A 49 0.82 0.59 -12.09
N ASN A 50 0.38 -0.40 -11.31
CA ASN A 50 1.15 -1.61 -11.09
C ASN A 50 1.36 -2.34 -12.44
N GLY A 51 2.61 -2.76 -12.70
CA GLY A 51 2.97 -3.31 -14.01
C GLY A 51 3.25 -2.27 -15.10
N ALA A 52 3.18 -0.97 -14.82
CA ALA A 52 3.52 0.07 -15.79
C ALA A 52 5.01 0.15 -16.17
N GLY A 53 5.89 -0.60 -15.49
CA GLY A 53 7.31 -0.64 -15.76
C GLY A 53 8.19 0.19 -14.80
N LYS A 54 7.62 0.82 -13.75
CA LYS A 54 8.35 1.66 -12.79
C LYS A 54 9.50 0.93 -12.11
N SER A 55 9.22 -0.18 -11.43
CA SER A 55 10.24 -0.96 -10.71
C SER A 55 11.28 -1.57 -11.67
N THR A 56 10.89 -1.91 -12.92
CA THR A 56 11.84 -2.33 -13.95
C THR A 56 12.78 -1.18 -14.33
N PHE A 57 12.23 0.01 -14.58
CA PHE A 57 13.03 1.19 -14.92
C PHE A 57 14.02 1.53 -13.78
N VAL A 58 13.57 1.53 -12.54
CA VAL A 58 14.44 1.77 -11.37
C VAL A 58 15.54 0.72 -11.23
N LYS A 59 15.22 -0.56 -11.44
CA LYS A 59 16.22 -1.64 -11.44
C LYS A 59 17.26 -1.48 -12.55
N LEU A 60 16.89 -0.92 -13.70
CA LEU A 60 17.82 -0.57 -14.78
C LEU A 60 18.73 0.60 -14.36
N VAL A 61 18.18 1.65 -13.75
CA VAL A 61 18.95 2.80 -13.25
C VAL A 61 19.90 2.39 -12.13
N TYR A 62 19.52 1.46 -11.27
CA TYR A 62 20.37 0.96 -10.18
C TYR A 62 21.32 -0.17 -10.62
N GLY A 63 21.24 -0.62 -11.87
CA GLY A 63 22.13 -1.66 -12.43
C GLY A 63 21.79 -3.09 -12.03
N LEU A 64 20.62 -3.34 -11.42
CA LEU A 64 20.11 -4.69 -11.13
C LEU A 64 19.66 -5.41 -12.40
N LEU A 65 19.30 -4.66 -13.43
CA LEU A 65 18.96 -5.15 -14.76
C LEU A 65 19.76 -4.36 -15.80
N GLN A 66 19.96 -4.95 -16.99
CA GLN A 66 20.56 -4.28 -18.13
C GLN A 66 19.48 -3.94 -19.16
N PRO A 67 19.50 -2.75 -19.78
CA PRO A 67 18.61 -2.42 -20.88
C PRO A 67 18.94 -3.24 -22.11
N ASP A 68 17.93 -3.60 -22.91
CA ASP A 68 18.10 -4.28 -24.18
C ASP A 68 18.38 -3.27 -25.31
N ALA A 69 17.91 -2.01 -25.14
CA ALA A 69 18.19 -0.88 -26.04
C ALA A 69 18.07 0.46 -25.28
N GLY A 70 18.58 1.53 -25.90
CA GLY A 70 18.61 2.87 -25.33
C GLY A 70 19.93 3.17 -24.62
N GLN A 71 20.05 4.39 -24.08
CA GLN A 71 21.28 4.87 -23.46
C GLN A 71 20.97 5.71 -22.22
N PHE A 72 21.73 5.47 -21.14
CA PHE A 72 21.77 6.37 -19.99
C PHE A 72 22.89 7.40 -20.15
N PHE A 73 22.66 8.59 -19.61
CA PHE A 73 23.66 9.64 -19.47
C PHE A 73 23.71 10.09 -18.01
N TRP A 74 24.91 10.24 -17.48
CA TRP A 74 25.21 10.73 -16.14
C TRP A 74 25.95 12.05 -16.23
N HIS A 75 25.36 13.13 -15.75
CA HIS A 75 25.88 14.49 -15.94
C HIS A 75 26.25 14.77 -17.42
N GLY A 76 25.41 14.36 -18.36
CA GLY A 76 25.58 14.54 -19.81
C GLY A 76 26.57 13.59 -20.47
N LYS A 77 27.21 12.66 -19.75
CA LYS A 77 28.15 11.68 -20.31
C LYS A 77 27.46 10.33 -20.47
N PRO A 78 27.64 9.65 -21.62
CA PRO A 78 27.13 8.30 -21.82
C PRO A 78 27.58 7.36 -20.70
N LEU A 79 26.64 6.58 -20.17
CA LEU A 79 26.89 5.68 -19.04
C LEU A 79 26.29 4.30 -19.31
N THR A 80 27.05 3.26 -18.99
CA THR A 80 26.55 1.89 -18.85
C THR A 80 26.76 1.46 -17.40
N ILE A 81 25.68 1.09 -16.72
CA ILE A 81 25.70 0.70 -15.30
C ILE A 81 25.77 -0.83 -15.25
N SER A 82 26.92 -1.39 -14.89
CA SER A 82 27.16 -2.84 -14.88
C SER A 82 26.59 -3.56 -13.64
N GLY A 83 26.27 -2.80 -12.59
CA GLY A 83 25.72 -3.37 -11.36
C GLY A 83 25.53 -2.34 -10.24
N PRO A 84 24.90 -2.75 -9.12
CA PRO A 84 24.60 -1.89 -7.97
C PRO A 84 25.86 -1.27 -7.33
N GLN A 85 26.97 -1.97 -7.34
CA GLN A 85 28.24 -1.44 -6.81
C GLN A 85 28.71 -0.22 -7.61
N GLN A 86 28.65 -0.30 -8.94
CA GLN A 86 29.01 0.83 -9.80
C GLN A 86 27.99 1.98 -9.65
N ALA A 87 26.69 1.68 -9.54
CA ALA A 87 25.66 2.70 -9.30
C ALA A 87 25.98 3.50 -8.02
N ARG A 88 26.32 2.81 -6.92
CA ARG A 88 26.74 3.47 -5.68
C ARG A 88 27.99 4.31 -5.84
N GLN A 89 29.00 3.82 -6.55
CA GLN A 89 30.24 4.58 -6.82
C GLN A 89 30.00 5.85 -7.64
N LEU A 90 28.98 5.85 -8.49
CA LEU A 90 28.53 7.02 -9.25
C LEU A 90 27.72 8.01 -8.40
N GLY A 91 27.34 7.62 -7.18
CA GLY A 91 26.48 8.41 -6.31
C GLY A 91 24.99 8.21 -6.56
N ILE A 92 24.57 7.03 -6.99
CA ILE A 92 23.17 6.62 -7.07
C ILE A 92 22.83 5.81 -5.81
N GLY A 93 22.04 6.37 -4.91
CA GLY A 93 21.47 5.70 -3.73
C GLY A 93 20.08 5.16 -4.02
N MET A 94 19.71 4.03 -3.40
CA MET A 94 18.37 3.47 -3.52
C MET A 94 17.85 2.98 -2.17
N VAL A 95 16.66 3.43 -1.80
CA VAL A 95 15.86 2.91 -0.69
C VAL A 95 14.78 2.04 -1.29
N PHE A 96 14.78 0.76 -0.93
CA PHE A 96 13.85 -0.24 -1.45
C PHE A 96 12.52 -0.22 -0.70
N GLN A 97 11.47 -0.75 -1.32
CA GLN A 97 10.15 -0.90 -0.72
C GLN A 97 10.16 -1.80 0.54
N HIS A 98 11.01 -2.84 0.55
CA HIS A 98 11.22 -3.72 1.70
C HIS A 98 12.57 -3.43 2.34
N PHE A 99 12.60 -3.35 3.65
CA PHE A 99 13.83 -3.10 4.38
C PHE A 99 14.83 -4.23 4.20
N SER A 100 16.10 -3.84 4.03
CA SER A 100 17.22 -4.78 3.92
C SER A 100 18.08 -4.70 5.19
N LEU A 101 17.44 -4.70 6.36
CA LEU A 101 18.08 -4.60 7.67
C LEU A 101 18.10 -5.95 8.36
N PHE A 102 19.18 -6.22 9.09
CA PHE A 102 19.31 -7.38 9.96
C PHE A 102 18.84 -6.98 11.35
N GLU A 103 17.77 -7.59 11.82
CA GLU A 103 17.13 -7.25 13.09
C GLU A 103 18.05 -7.46 14.31
N SER A 104 18.91 -8.48 14.26
CA SER A 104 19.84 -8.84 15.33
C SER A 104 21.07 -7.93 15.45
N LEU A 105 21.26 -6.99 14.53
CA LEU A 105 22.38 -6.05 14.52
C LEU A 105 21.94 -4.66 14.97
N SER A 106 22.90 -3.90 15.50
CA SER A 106 22.70 -2.46 15.76
C SER A 106 22.55 -1.66 14.45
N VAL A 107 22.06 -0.46 14.56
CA VAL A 107 21.96 0.48 13.42
C VAL A 107 23.33 0.71 12.79
N ALA A 108 24.36 0.97 13.60
CA ALA A 108 25.72 1.20 13.10
C ALA A 108 26.28 -0.02 12.37
N GLU A 109 26.07 -1.22 12.90
CA GLU A 109 26.49 -2.47 12.25
C GLU A 109 25.77 -2.71 10.92
N ASN A 110 24.46 -2.49 10.86
CA ASN A 110 23.68 -2.57 9.63
C ASN A 110 24.18 -1.59 8.55
N ILE A 111 24.51 -0.38 8.95
CA ILE A 111 25.03 0.64 8.03
C ILE A 111 26.44 0.27 7.57
N GLN A 112 27.29 -0.25 8.48
CA GLN A 112 28.66 -0.68 8.16
C GLN A 112 28.70 -1.74 7.05
N LEU A 113 27.74 -2.67 7.03
CA LEU A 113 27.64 -3.69 5.98
C LEU A 113 27.47 -3.12 4.58
N ALA A 114 26.95 -1.91 4.46
CA ALA A 114 26.73 -1.25 3.15
C ALA A 114 27.88 -0.33 2.73
N LEU A 115 28.86 -0.08 3.59
CA LEU A 115 30.00 0.79 3.35
C LEU A 115 31.23 0.00 2.88
N PRO A 116 32.24 0.64 2.26
CA PRO A 116 33.50 0.01 1.93
C PRO A 116 34.19 -0.59 3.16
N ALA A 117 34.90 -1.71 2.97
CA ALA A 117 35.61 -2.36 4.05
C ALA A 117 36.68 -1.44 4.69
N GLY A 118 36.77 -1.47 6.03
CA GLY A 118 37.80 -0.75 6.81
C GLY A 118 37.29 0.43 7.62
N GLU A 119 36.02 0.78 7.57
CA GLU A 119 35.44 1.82 8.43
C GLU A 119 35.28 1.29 9.88
N VAL A 120 35.79 2.06 10.85
CA VAL A 120 35.73 1.69 12.28
C VAL A 120 34.38 2.08 12.86
N LEU A 121 33.73 1.21 13.62
CA LEU A 121 32.38 1.39 14.14
C LEU A 121 32.22 2.69 14.97
N THR A 122 33.21 3.03 15.79
CA THR A 122 33.16 4.25 16.60
C THR A 122 33.18 5.54 15.79
N SER A 123 33.95 5.60 14.69
CA SER A 123 33.95 6.73 13.76
C SER A 123 32.66 6.78 12.96
N LEU A 124 32.08 5.64 12.61
CA LEU A 124 30.82 5.53 11.90
C LEU A 124 29.66 6.02 12.78
N SER A 125 29.60 5.64 14.06
CA SER A 125 28.58 6.11 15.00
C SER A 125 28.61 7.64 15.15
N ALA A 126 29.79 8.26 15.17
CA ALA A 126 29.91 9.71 15.18
C ALA A 126 29.36 10.34 13.90
N ARG A 127 29.71 9.82 12.72
CA ARG A 127 29.18 10.31 11.44
C ARG A 127 27.67 10.12 11.31
N ILE A 128 27.11 9.03 11.84
CA ILE A 128 25.66 8.82 11.88
C ILE A 128 24.99 9.93 12.71
N ARG A 129 25.53 10.27 13.88
CA ARG A 129 25.01 11.36 14.71
C ARG A 129 25.11 12.72 14.00
N ASP A 130 26.24 13.03 13.39
CA ASP A 130 26.44 14.28 12.64
C ASP A 130 25.42 14.44 11.50
N ILE A 131 25.17 13.39 10.72
CA ILE A 131 24.18 13.38 9.64
C ILE A 131 22.75 13.42 10.20
N SER A 132 22.50 12.69 11.30
CA SER A 132 21.23 12.71 12.02
C SER A 132 20.84 14.15 12.40
N ASP A 133 21.77 14.90 12.99
CA ASP A 133 21.57 16.30 13.39
C ASP A 133 21.43 17.23 12.17
N ALA A 134 22.31 17.07 11.17
CA ALA A 134 22.32 17.92 9.97
C ALA A 134 21.04 17.86 9.15
N TYR A 135 20.37 16.70 9.14
CA TYR A 135 19.17 16.46 8.34
C TYR A 135 17.90 16.27 9.17
N GLY A 136 18.01 16.17 10.50
CA GLY A 136 16.87 15.94 11.40
C GLY A 136 16.31 14.52 11.27
N LEU A 137 17.18 13.56 11.00
CA LEU A 137 16.85 12.15 10.88
C LEU A 137 17.04 11.44 12.22
N ALA A 138 16.34 11.65 13.27
CA ALA A 138 16.56 11.03 14.58
C ALA A 138 16.87 9.52 14.49
N VAL A 139 18.17 9.16 14.43
CA VAL A 139 18.71 7.81 14.33
C VAL A 139 19.74 7.59 15.42
N ASP A 140 19.52 6.60 16.28
CA ASP A 140 20.48 6.18 17.28
C ASP A 140 21.36 5.04 16.72
N PRO A 141 22.68 5.24 16.57
CA PRO A 141 23.57 4.22 16.01
C PRO A 141 23.70 2.97 16.89
N ASP A 142 23.45 3.08 18.18
CA ASP A 142 23.66 2.02 19.15
C ASP A 142 22.38 1.18 19.39
N ALA A 143 21.20 1.64 18.90
CA ALA A 143 19.94 0.89 19.00
C ALA A 143 19.96 -0.36 18.13
N TYR A 144 19.31 -1.43 18.60
CA TYR A 144 19.12 -2.64 17.81
C TYR A 144 17.92 -2.49 16.89
N VAL A 145 18.01 -3.05 15.67
CA VAL A 145 16.96 -2.89 14.65
C VAL A 145 15.64 -3.52 15.08
N TYR A 146 15.64 -4.63 15.82
CA TYR A 146 14.42 -5.26 16.33
C TYR A 146 13.63 -4.39 17.33
N ASP A 147 14.27 -3.39 17.97
CA ASP A 147 13.62 -2.46 18.90
C ASP A 147 13.01 -1.23 18.18
N LEU A 148 13.31 -1.07 16.88
CA LEU A 148 12.91 0.10 16.11
C LEU A 148 11.50 -0.03 15.55
N SER A 149 10.73 1.06 15.64
CA SER A 149 9.49 1.17 14.85
C SER A 149 9.79 1.16 13.35
N VAL A 150 8.79 0.85 12.55
CA VAL A 150 8.91 0.83 11.08
C VAL A 150 9.41 2.16 10.53
N GLY A 151 8.91 3.29 11.07
CA GLY A 151 9.38 4.62 10.70
C GLY A 151 10.84 4.89 11.09
N GLN A 152 11.32 4.31 12.18
CA GLN A 152 12.74 4.38 12.55
C GLN A 152 13.59 3.52 11.61
N GLN A 153 13.16 2.31 11.26
CA GLN A 153 13.83 1.46 10.27
C GLN A 153 13.94 2.16 8.91
N GLN A 154 12.90 2.86 8.47
CA GLN A 154 12.94 3.68 7.26
C GLN A 154 14.02 4.75 7.33
N ARG A 155 14.16 5.44 8.48
CA ARG A 155 15.22 6.43 8.69
C ARG A 155 16.62 5.82 8.63
N VAL A 156 16.80 4.59 9.12
CA VAL A 156 18.07 3.85 9.02
C VAL A 156 18.41 3.54 7.56
N GLU A 157 17.45 3.11 6.75
CA GLU A 157 17.64 2.89 5.31
C GLU A 157 18.05 4.16 4.58
N VAL A 158 17.40 5.29 4.87
CA VAL A 158 17.76 6.60 4.32
C VAL A 158 19.16 7.00 4.78
N MET A 159 19.50 6.86 6.07
CA MET A 159 20.82 7.14 6.63
C MET A 159 21.91 6.31 5.94
N ARG A 160 21.66 5.03 5.70
CA ARG A 160 22.57 4.11 5.00
C ARG A 160 22.91 4.61 3.58
N CYS A 161 21.93 5.18 2.89
CA CYS A 161 22.14 5.78 1.58
C CYS A 161 22.93 7.10 1.67
N LEU A 162 22.60 7.97 2.64
CA LEU A 162 23.24 9.29 2.80
C LEU A 162 24.73 9.21 3.11
N LEU A 163 25.14 8.23 3.90
CA LEU A 163 26.55 8.01 4.25
C LEU A 163 27.42 7.68 3.03
N GLN A 164 26.82 7.33 1.90
CA GLN A 164 27.46 7.12 0.61
C GLN A 164 27.51 8.40 -0.25
N ASN A 165 27.01 9.53 0.26
CA ASN A 165 27.00 10.85 -0.37
C ASN A 165 26.39 10.83 -1.79
N PRO A 166 25.12 10.42 -1.97
CA PRO A 166 24.50 10.27 -3.28
C PRO A 166 24.21 11.63 -3.94
N SER A 167 24.36 11.67 -5.28
CA SER A 167 23.86 12.78 -6.12
C SER A 167 22.43 12.55 -6.59
N LEU A 168 22.01 11.28 -6.67
CA LEU A 168 20.65 10.83 -6.96
C LEU A 168 20.20 9.84 -5.90
N LEU A 169 19.07 10.12 -5.25
CA LEU A 169 18.42 9.21 -4.31
C LEU A 169 17.12 8.69 -4.93
N ILE A 170 17.00 7.38 -5.06
CA ILE A 170 15.81 6.70 -5.53
C ILE A 170 15.03 6.18 -4.32
N MET A 171 13.75 6.52 -4.23
CA MET A 171 12.85 6.15 -3.15
C MET A 171 11.67 5.34 -3.73
N ASP A 172 11.65 4.03 -3.50
CA ASP A 172 10.62 3.13 -4.05
C ASP A 172 9.55 2.86 -2.98
N GLU A 173 8.41 3.54 -3.08
CA GLU A 173 7.25 3.50 -2.17
C GLU A 173 7.62 3.67 -0.68
N PRO A 174 8.40 4.70 -0.31
CA PRO A 174 9.00 4.80 1.02
C PRO A 174 7.99 5.11 2.15
N THR A 175 6.75 5.43 1.81
CA THR A 175 5.70 5.86 2.75
C THR A 175 4.61 4.80 2.94
N SER A 176 4.76 3.64 2.32
CA SER A 176 3.74 2.58 2.34
C SER A 176 3.38 2.07 3.74
N VAL A 177 4.32 2.19 4.68
CA VAL A 177 4.21 1.68 6.06
C VAL A 177 4.38 2.78 7.12
N LEU A 178 4.35 4.06 6.71
CA LEU A 178 4.54 5.22 7.59
C LEU A 178 3.20 5.84 7.99
N THR A 179 3.14 6.38 9.20
CA THR A 179 2.06 7.27 9.62
C THR A 179 2.11 8.60 8.86
N PRO A 180 1.02 9.37 8.79
CA PRO A 180 1.03 10.71 8.19
C PRO A 180 2.07 11.65 8.80
N GLN A 181 2.31 11.57 10.10
CA GLN A 181 3.32 12.36 10.80
C GLN A 181 4.74 11.99 10.37
N GLU A 182 5.04 10.68 10.30
CA GLU A 182 6.34 10.17 9.82
C GLU A 182 6.56 10.50 8.34
N THR A 183 5.51 10.43 7.52
CA THR A 183 5.53 10.84 6.10
C THR A 183 5.91 12.32 5.97
N ASN A 184 5.29 13.20 6.77
CA ASN A 184 5.62 14.63 6.77
C ASN A 184 7.06 14.89 7.21
N GLN A 185 7.57 14.15 8.21
CA GLN A 185 8.97 14.22 8.63
C GLN A 185 9.91 13.80 7.50
N LEU A 186 9.63 12.67 6.82
CA LEU A 186 10.39 12.21 5.67
C LEU A 186 10.40 13.28 4.56
N PHE A 187 9.25 13.88 4.24
CA PHE A 187 9.16 14.93 3.22
C PHE A 187 10.01 16.16 3.56
N ALA A 188 10.04 16.57 4.83
CA ALA A 188 10.90 17.66 5.27
C ALA A 188 12.38 17.34 5.04
N VAL A 189 12.79 16.10 5.29
CA VAL A 189 14.16 15.62 5.05
C VAL A 189 14.48 15.61 3.54
N LEU A 190 13.58 15.06 2.70
CA LEU A 190 13.79 15.00 1.25
C LEU A 190 13.89 16.40 0.63
N ARG A 191 13.10 17.38 1.12
CA ARG A 191 13.25 18.79 0.69
C ARG A 191 14.62 19.35 1.04
N ARG A 192 15.13 19.09 2.25
CA ARG A 192 16.50 19.51 2.64
C ARG A 192 17.57 18.89 1.75
N PHE A 193 17.37 17.65 1.26
CA PHE A 193 18.30 17.04 0.32
C PHE A 193 18.27 17.76 -1.03
N ALA A 194 17.08 18.04 -1.55
CA ALA A 194 16.89 18.77 -2.80
C ALA A 194 17.48 20.20 -2.70
N ASP A 195 17.26 20.90 -1.61
CA ASP A 195 17.82 22.25 -1.36
C ASP A 195 19.36 22.25 -1.37
N LYS A 196 19.99 21.12 -1.01
CA LYS A 196 21.45 20.92 -1.08
C LYS A 196 21.93 20.42 -2.46
N GLY A 197 21.04 20.32 -3.44
CA GLY A 197 21.36 19.95 -4.82
C GLY A 197 21.25 18.45 -5.15
N MET A 198 20.85 17.60 -4.18
CA MET A 198 20.60 16.17 -4.45
C MET A 198 19.32 16.00 -5.27
N ALA A 199 19.39 15.20 -6.34
CA ALA A 199 18.19 14.81 -7.08
C ALA A 199 17.47 13.66 -6.36
N VAL A 200 16.15 13.70 -6.30
CA VAL A 200 15.34 12.64 -5.67
C VAL A 200 14.32 12.10 -6.67
N LEU A 201 14.43 10.82 -7.01
CA LEU A 201 13.43 10.10 -7.79
C LEU A 201 12.48 9.40 -6.81
N PHE A 202 11.26 9.93 -6.72
CA PHE A 202 10.24 9.48 -5.78
C PHE A 202 9.17 8.65 -6.47
N ILE A 203 9.00 7.40 -6.06
CA ILE A 203 7.99 6.49 -6.59
C ILE A 203 6.93 6.31 -5.52
N SER A 204 5.70 6.68 -5.84
CA SER A 204 4.52 6.45 -5.01
C SER A 204 3.29 6.32 -5.90
N HIS A 205 2.30 5.60 -5.43
CA HIS A 205 0.96 5.55 -6.03
C HIS A 205 -0.02 6.50 -5.33
N LYS A 206 0.38 7.11 -4.21
CA LYS A 206 -0.43 8.07 -3.43
C LYS A 206 -0.30 9.47 -4.03
N LEU A 207 -1.36 9.94 -4.65
CA LEU A 207 -1.35 11.20 -5.43
C LEU A 207 -1.18 12.44 -4.56
N ASP A 208 -1.69 12.41 -3.32
CA ASP A 208 -1.50 13.50 -2.35
C ASP A 208 -0.03 13.68 -1.98
N GLU A 209 0.72 12.59 -1.83
CA GLU A 209 2.16 12.64 -1.57
C GLU A 209 2.93 13.27 -2.74
N ILE A 210 2.57 12.90 -3.95
CA ILE A 210 3.16 13.46 -5.18
C ILE A 210 2.95 14.97 -5.23
N ARG A 211 1.72 15.44 -5.01
CA ARG A 211 1.39 16.87 -5.00
C ARG A 211 2.08 17.64 -3.87
N ALA A 212 2.20 17.01 -2.71
CA ALA A 212 2.82 17.62 -1.55
C ALA A 212 4.34 17.76 -1.67
N LEU A 213 5.00 16.77 -2.31
CA LEU A 213 6.46 16.65 -2.26
C LEU A 213 7.14 17.06 -3.57
N THR A 214 6.60 16.69 -4.73
CA THR A 214 7.33 16.74 -6.00
C THR A 214 7.05 18.00 -6.80
N SER A 215 8.02 18.41 -7.63
CA SER A 215 7.86 19.54 -8.56
C SER A 215 7.40 19.08 -9.95
N ARG A 216 7.84 17.89 -10.37
CA ARG A 216 7.52 17.30 -11.68
C ARG A 216 7.19 15.82 -11.51
N ALA A 217 6.43 15.29 -12.46
CA ALA A 217 6.09 13.88 -12.53
C ALA A 217 6.21 13.36 -13.96
N THR A 218 6.78 12.16 -14.11
CA THR A 218 6.74 11.38 -15.34
C THR A 218 5.80 10.20 -15.14
N VAL A 219 4.86 10.02 -16.06
CA VAL A 219 3.89 8.93 -16.01
C VAL A 219 4.29 7.82 -16.96
N LEU A 220 4.46 6.62 -16.42
CA LEU A 220 4.60 5.39 -17.20
C LEU A 220 3.27 4.68 -17.32
N ARG A 221 2.94 4.21 -18.51
CA ARG A 221 1.77 3.38 -18.78
C ARG A 221 2.11 2.31 -19.80
N ARG A 222 1.90 1.03 -19.45
CA ARG A 222 2.23 -0.13 -20.30
C ARG A 222 3.66 -0.08 -20.83
N GLY A 223 4.61 0.24 -19.98
CA GLY A 223 6.04 0.32 -20.31
C GLY A 223 6.49 1.58 -21.05
N ARG A 224 5.61 2.53 -21.37
CA ARG A 224 5.95 3.76 -22.12
C ARG A 224 5.78 5.01 -21.27
N ASN A 225 6.61 6.01 -21.50
CA ASN A 225 6.39 7.36 -20.99
C ASN A 225 5.23 8.00 -21.75
N VAL A 226 4.12 8.30 -21.06
CA VAL A 226 2.93 8.95 -21.64
C VAL A 226 2.90 10.45 -21.41
N GLY A 227 3.80 10.99 -20.60
CA GLY A 227 3.97 12.43 -20.38
C GLY A 227 4.82 12.74 -19.16
N THR A 228 5.46 13.89 -19.21
CA THR A 228 6.14 14.53 -18.07
C THR A 228 5.52 15.90 -17.85
N MET A 229 5.16 16.24 -16.61
CA MET A 229 4.45 17.47 -16.29
C MET A 229 4.87 18.04 -14.95
N ASP A 230 4.56 19.32 -14.73
CA ASP A 230 4.64 19.93 -13.42
C ASP A 230 3.49 19.45 -12.53
N THR A 231 3.78 19.12 -11.27
CA THR A 231 2.79 18.64 -10.30
C THR A 231 2.03 19.80 -9.63
N LYS A 232 2.64 20.99 -9.57
CA LYS A 232 2.02 22.18 -9.00
C LYS A 232 0.74 22.56 -9.76
N GLY A 233 -0.36 22.73 -9.02
CA GLY A 233 -1.65 23.13 -9.58
C GLY A 233 -2.46 22.01 -10.23
N LYS A 234 -1.96 20.75 -10.26
CA LYS A 234 -2.72 19.59 -10.71
C LYS A 234 -3.56 19.02 -9.58
N SER A 235 -4.78 18.59 -9.91
CA SER A 235 -5.61 17.82 -8.97
C SER A 235 -5.24 16.34 -9.00
N ASN A 236 -5.59 15.60 -7.93
CA ASN A 236 -5.41 14.13 -7.88
C ASN A 236 -6.12 13.46 -9.06
N ARG A 237 -7.31 13.95 -9.43
CA ARG A 237 -8.06 13.47 -10.58
C ARG A 237 -7.26 13.59 -11.88
N GLN A 238 -6.65 14.74 -12.15
CA GLN A 238 -5.86 14.96 -13.36
C GLN A 238 -4.63 14.04 -13.43
N LEU A 239 -3.98 13.79 -12.28
CA LEU A 239 -2.86 12.84 -12.20
C LEU A 239 -3.34 11.40 -12.40
N ALA A 240 -4.46 11.01 -11.79
CA ALA A 240 -5.06 9.68 -11.93
C ALA A 240 -5.49 9.41 -13.39
N GLU A 241 -6.16 10.35 -14.05
CA GLU A 241 -6.58 10.23 -15.46
C GLU A 241 -5.39 9.98 -16.41
N LEU A 242 -4.26 10.62 -16.15
CA LEU A 242 -3.03 10.37 -16.92
C LEU A 242 -2.44 8.97 -16.65
N MET A 243 -2.52 8.49 -15.42
CA MET A 243 -2.04 7.16 -15.05
C MET A 243 -2.90 6.06 -15.69
N VAL A 244 -4.22 6.18 -15.56
CA VAL A 244 -5.20 5.18 -16.04
C VAL A 244 -5.43 5.33 -17.55
N GLY A 245 -5.44 6.56 -18.06
CA GLY A 245 -5.67 6.87 -19.48
C GLY A 245 -7.14 6.89 -19.89
N SER A 246 -8.04 6.95 -18.93
CA SER A 246 -9.49 7.15 -19.08
C SER A 246 -9.97 8.11 -18.00
N GLU A 247 -11.15 8.70 -18.17
CA GLU A 247 -11.75 9.48 -17.10
C GLU A 247 -11.92 8.61 -15.85
N VAL A 248 -11.36 9.09 -14.73
CA VAL A 248 -11.57 8.48 -13.42
C VAL A 248 -12.86 9.06 -12.87
N ALA A 249 -13.87 8.22 -12.69
CA ALA A 249 -15.10 8.65 -12.04
C ALA A 249 -14.80 9.12 -10.62
N ASP A 250 -15.27 10.32 -10.26
CA ASP A 250 -15.26 10.73 -8.86
C ASP A 250 -16.17 9.75 -8.09
N ILE A 251 -15.61 9.16 -7.03
CA ILE A 251 -16.41 8.38 -6.10
C ILE A 251 -17.20 9.40 -5.25
N ASN A 252 -18.24 9.99 -5.88
CA ASN A 252 -19.15 10.87 -5.17
C ASN A 252 -20.18 10.01 -4.46
N ARG A 253 -20.00 9.90 -3.16
CA ARG A 253 -20.99 9.30 -2.30
C ARG A 253 -22.20 10.21 -2.21
N HIS A 254 -23.32 9.84 -2.83
CA HIS A 254 -24.60 10.44 -2.53
C HIS A 254 -25.04 9.96 -1.12
N LYS A 255 -24.61 10.70 -0.09
CA LYS A 255 -25.18 10.54 1.25
C LYS A 255 -26.62 11.05 1.22
N GLU A 256 -27.60 10.15 1.34
CA GLU A 256 -28.89 10.55 1.91
C GLU A 256 -28.73 10.56 3.44
N PRO A 257 -28.71 11.73 4.08
CA PRO A 257 -28.60 11.80 5.52
C PRO A 257 -29.92 11.28 6.13
N GLY A 258 -29.89 10.27 6.96
CA GLY A 258 -30.97 10.09 7.93
C GLY A 258 -31.75 8.77 7.95
N LYS A 259 -31.42 7.73 7.19
CA LYS A 259 -32.20 6.47 7.23
C LYS A 259 -31.66 5.38 8.19
N LEU A 260 -30.53 5.59 8.86
CA LEU A 260 -29.78 4.52 9.54
C LEU A 260 -29.93 4.47 11.07
N ALA A 261 -30.67 5.40 11.70
CA ALA A 261 -30.66 5.55 13.17
C ALA A 261 -31.44 4.50 13.96
N ASP A 262 -32.41 3.78 13.38
CA ASP A 262 -33.34 2.91 14.10
C ASP A 262 -33.33 1.42 13.68
N THR A 263 -32.44 0.98 12.80
CA THR A 263 -32.34 -0.43 12.43
C THR A 263 -31.36 -1.18 13.34
N PRO A 264 -31.71 -2.40 13.82
CA PRO A 264 -30.75 -3.21 14.57
C PRO A 264 -29.49 -3.48 13.75
N PRO A 265 -28.31 -3.47 14.39
CA PRO A 265 -27.05 -3.68 13.68
C PRO A 265 -27.01 -5.06 13.04
N VAL A 266 -26.45 -5.13 11.82
CA VAL A 266 -26.18 -6.39 11.14
C VAL A 266 -25.11 -7.19 11.89
N CYS A 267 -24.05 -6.51 12.35
CA CYS A 267 -23.00 -7.11 13.15
C CYS A 267 -22.82 -6.34 14.46
N ARG A 268 -22.74 -7.09 15.58
CA ARG A 268 -22.40 -6.54 16.89
C ARG A 268 -21.29 -7.35 17.52
N ILE A 269 -20.27 -6.66 17.97
CA ILE A 269 -19.16 -7.20 18.76
C ILE A 269 -19.29 -6.62 20.17
N THR A 270 -19.19 -7.48 21.18
CA THR A 270 -19.35 -7.08 22.59
C THR A 270 -18.21 -7.67 23.41
N LYS A 271 -17.35 -6.80 23.94
CA LYS A 271 -16.24 -7.15 24.85
C LYS A 271 -15.39 -8.32 24.36
N LEU A 272 -15.04 -8.30 23.07
CA LEU A 272 -14.18 -9.31 22.47
C LEU A 272 -12.80 -9.22 23.11
N GLN A 273 -12.37 -10.33 23.71
CA GLN A 273 -11.03 -10.50 24.29
C GLN A 273 -10.34 -11.70 23.64
N ARG A 274 -9.10 -11.51 23.26
CA ARG A 274 -8.25 -12.58 22.74
C ARG A 274 -6.87 -12.51 23.40
N PRO A 275 -6.42 -13.54 24.12
CA PRO A 275 -5.07 -13.58 24.68
C PRO A 275 -4.05 -13.70 23.56
N LYS A 276 -2.79 -13.31 23.83
CA LYS A 276 -1.67 -13.53 22.92
C LYS A 276 -1.52 -15.02 22.64
N SER A 277 -1.47 -15.39 21.38
CA SER A 277 -1.22 -16.79 20.93
C SER A 277 0.26 -17.12 20.83
N THR A 278 1.10 -16.12 20.56
CA THR A 278 2.56 -16.22 20.43
C THR A 278 3.21 -14.98 21.08
N ALA A 279 4.55 -14.99 21.21
CA ALA A 279 5.29 -13.83 21.72
C ALA A 279 5.10 -12.56 20.87
N PHE A 280 4.85 -12.72 19.56
CA PHE A 280 4.68 -11.63 18.61
C PHE A 280 3.21 -11.25 18.35
N ALA A 281 2.25 -12.05 18.83
CA ALA A 281 0.83 -11.76 18.68
C ALA A 281 0.40 -10.62 19.62
N VAL A 282 -0.62 -9.87 19.20
CA VAL A 282 -1.25 -8.81 19.99
C VAL A 282 -2.47 -9.38 20.72
N ALA A 283 -2.62 -9.08 22.01
CA ALA A 283 -3.87 -9.39 22.72
C ALA A 283 -4.96 -8.40 22.32
N LEU A 284 -6.18 -8.86 22.06
CA LEU A 284 -7.32 -7.96 21.94
C LEU A 284 -7.95 -7.75 23.33
N ASP A 285 -8.21 -6.49 23.67
CA ASP A 285 -8.70 -6.10 24.98
C ASP A 285 -9.99 -5.26 24.87
N ASP A 286 -11.11 -5.85 25.28
CA ASP A 286 -12.45 -5.23 25.38
C ASP A 286 -12.94 -4.55 24.07
N ILE A 287 -12.74 -5.21 22.93
CA ILE A 287 -13.18 -4.70 21.63
C ILE A 287 -14.72 -4.74 21.54
N SER A 288 -15.34 -3.59 21.37
CA SER A 288 -16.80 -3.46 21.27
C SER A 288 -17.18 -2.45 20.18
N PHE A 289 -18.01 -2.88 19.21
CA PHE A 289 -18.55 -2.02 18.16
C PHE A 289 -19.74 -2.66 17.46
N SER A 290 -20.43 -1.90 16.61
CA SER A 290 -21.49 -2.40 15.74
C SER A 290 -21.39 -1.85 14.34
N ALA A 291 -21.81 -2.64 13.35
CA ALA A 291 -21.94 -2.24 11.95
C ALA A 291 -23.38 -2.44 11.49
N ASN A 292 -23.97 -1.38 10.90
CA ASN A 292 -25.36 -1.37 10.48
C ASN A 292 -25.51 -1.73 9.00
N ALA A 293 -26.73 -2.07 8.58
CA ALA A 293 -27.06 -2.27 7.17
C ALA A 293 -26.81 -0.96 6.39
N GLY A 294 -26.17 -1.05 5.23
CA GLY A 294 -25.86 0.10 4.40
C GLY A 294 -24.68 0.94 4.90
N GLU A 295 -23.93 0.46 5.88
CA GLU A 295 -22.82 1.18 6.51
C GLU A 295 -21.47 0.54 6.19
N ILE A 296 -20.47 1.37 5.93
CA ILE A 296 -19.06 0.98 5.89
C ILE A 296 -18.39 1.52 7.16
N LEU A 297 -18.06 0.61 8.08
CA LEU A 297 -17.24 0.89 9.26
C LEU A 297 -15.79 0.60 8.92
N ALA A 298 -14.93 1.61 8.92
CA ALA A 298 -13.50 1.44 8.79
C ALA A 298 -12.83 1.30 10.16
N ILE A 299 -11.96 0.31 10.28
CA ILE A 299 -11.06 0.12 11.41
C ILE A 299 -9.65 0.46 10.92
N ALA A 300 -9.22 1.68 11.23
CA ALA A 300 -7.90 2.17 10.88
C ALA A 300 -6.86 1.68 11.89
N GLY A 301 -5.60 1.51 11.47
CA GLY A 301 -4.50 1.14 12.37
C GLY A 301 -3.23 0.77 11.61
N ILE A 302 -2.08 0.96 12.26
CA ILE A 302 -0.79 0.53 11.71
C ILE A 302 -0.68 -1.00 11.86
N SER A 303 -0.13 -1.67 10.85
CA SER A 303 0.09 -3.13 10.89
C SER A 303 0.75 -3.59 12.20
N GLY A 304 0.32 -4.73 12.72
CA GLY A 304 0.84 -5.29 13.97
C GLY A 304 0.17 -4.77 15.25
N ASN A 305 -0.95 -4.06 15.16
CA ASN A 305 -1.71 -3.55 16.30
C ASN A 305 -2.94 -4.40 16.68
N GLY A 306 -3.08 -5.62 16.14
CA GLY A 306 -4.17 -6.55 16.43
C GLY A 306 -5.16 -6.74 15.28
N GLN A 307 -4.88 -6.24 14.08
CA GLN A 307 -5.74 -6.37 12.91
C GLN A 307 -5.93 -7.83 12.50
N ASP A 308 -4.86 -8.63 12.48
CA ASP A 308 -4.91 -10.05 12.14
C ASP A 308 -5.71 -10.85 13.17
N GLU A 309 -5.54 -10.51 14.44
CA GLU A 309 -6.27 -11.12 15.54
C GLU A 309 -7.78 -10.81 15.46
N LEU A 310 -8.13 -9.57 15.12
CA LEU A 310 -9.51 -9.16 14.89
C LEU A 310 -10.10 -9.81 13.65
N MET A 311 -9.36 -9.87 12.55
CA MET A 311 -9.77 -10.56 11.34
C MET A 311 -10.04 -12.04 11.61
N ALA A 312 -9.13 -12.74 12.31
CA ALA A 312 -9.31 -14.15 12.66
C ALA A 312 -10.54 -14.38 13.56
N ALA A 313 -10.85 -13.43 14.45
CA ALA A 313 -12.07 -13.48 15.26
C ALA A 313 -13.33 -13.27 14.40
N LEU A 314 -13.31 -12.33 13.45
CA LEU A 314 -14.43 -12.02 12.57
C LEU A 314 -14.64 -13.08 11.48
N SER A 315 -13.59 -13.74 11.00
CA SER A 315 -13.67 -14.83 10.03
C SER A 315 -14.13 -16.17 10.62
N GLY A 316 -13.96 -16.35 11.94
CA GLY A 316 -14.21 -17.62 12.64
C GLY A 316 -13.01 -18.58 12.65
N GLU A 317 -11.86 -18.14 12.18
CA GLU A 317 -10.59 -18.88 12.29
C GLU A 317 -10.11 -18.98 13.73
N TRP A 318 -10.46 -17.99 14.54
CA TRP A 318 -10.38 -18.04 15.99
C TRP A 318 -11.75 -17.78 16.60
N GLN A 319 -12.08 -18.51 17.66
CA GLN A 319 -13.37 -18.43 18.33
C GLN A 319 -13.18 -18.00 19.79
N PRO A 320 -14.00 -17.03 20.30
CA PRO A 320 -13.97 -16.67 21.70
C PRO A 320 -14.38 -17.85 22.59
N LEU A 321 -13.90 -17.87 23.84
CA LEU A 321 -14.21 -18.91 24.80
C LEU A 321 -15.66 -18.85 25.31
N THR A 322 -16.27 -17.66 25.25
CA THR A 322 -17.65 -17.39 25.68
C THR A 322 -18.54 -17.06 24.48
N GLY A 323 -19.82 -17.39 24.56
CA GLY A 323 -20.82 -16.97 23.58
C GLY A 323 -21.24 -15.50 23.75
N ASP A 324 -22.14 -15.04 22.88
CA ASP A 324 -22.72 -13.68 22.87
C ASP A 324 -21.69 -12.55 22.66
N VAL A 325 -20.48 -12.89 22.14
CA VAL A 325 -19.42 -11.93 21.82
C VAL A 325 -19.57 -11.38 20.43
N ILE A 326 -19.95 -12.23 19.46
CA ILE A 326 -20.11 -11.87 18.04
C ILE A 326 -21.53 -12.26 17.60
N ALA A 327 -22.36 -11.27 17.29
CA ALA A 327 -23.70 -11.48 16.80
C ALA A 327 -23.89 -10.97 15.37
N LEU A 328 -24.57 -11.76 14.53
CA LEU A 328 -25.01 -11.40 13.18
C LEU A 328 -26.55 -11.38 13.15
N GLU A 329 -27.14 -10.20 12.85
CA GLU A 329 -28.59 -9.97 12.88
C GLU A 329 -29.26 -10.48 14.19
N GLY A 330 -28.59 -10.24 15.33
CA GLY A 330 -29.04 -10.66 16.64
C GLY A 330 -28.81 -12.13 17.00
N LYS A 331 -28.30 -12.94 16.07
CA LYS A 331 -27.96 -14.35 16.33
C LYS A 331 -26.49 -14.45 16.73
N ASP A 332 -26.22 -15.12 17.87
CA ASP A 332 -24.85 -15.44 18.27
C ASP A 332 -24.16 -16.36 17.25
N ILE A 333 -23.02 -15.91 16.77
CA ILE A 333 -22.13 -16.66 15.85
C ILE A 333 -20.72 -16.81 16.43
N SER A 334 -20.53 -16.56 17.72
CA SER A 334 -19.23 -16.57 18.39
C SER A 334 -18.44 -17.87 18.13
N HIS A 335 -19.13 -19.01 18.21
CA HIS A 335 -18.55 -20.33 18.02
C HIS A 335 -18.68 -20.90 16.60
N PHE A 336 -19.11 -20.09 15.62
CA PHE A 336 -19.18 -20.53 14.24
C PHE A 336 -17.78 -20.59 13.62
N ASP A 337 -17.47 -21.73 12.99
CA ASP A 337 -16.30 -21.86 12.13
C ASP A 337 -16.45 -21.03 10.83
N PRO A 338 -15.39 -20.86 10.01
CA PRO A 338 -15.46 -20.07 8.80
C PRO A 338 -16.54 -20.55 7.81
N ALA A 339 -16.80 -21.86 7.72
CA ALA A 339 -17.83 -22.40 6.84
C ALA A 339 -19.24 -22.08 7.34
N ALA A 340 -19.48 -22.17 8.65
CA ALA A 340 -20.76 -21.79 9.27
C ALA A 340 -21.02 -20.29 9.14
N ARG A 341 -19.99 -19.44 9.29
CA ARG A 341 -20.12 -17.98 9.09
C ARG A 341 -20.46 -17.64 7.65
N ARG A 342 -19.81 -18.27 6.66
CA ARG A 342 -20.17 -18.11 5.24
C ARG A 342 -21.62 -18.51 4.98
N ARG A 343 -22.11 -19.64 5.54
CA ARG A 343 -23.52 -20.04 5.44
C ARG A 343 -24.48 -19.04 6.12
N ALA A 344 -24.03 -18.36 7.16
CA ALA A 344 -24.79 -17.31 7.83
C ALA A 344 -24.80 -15.99 7.04
N GLY A 345 -23.99 -15.85 5.97
CA GLY A 345 -23.93 -14.66 5.14
C GLY A 345 -22.75 -13.73 5.43
N VAL A 346 -21.68 -14.25 6.03
CA VAL A 346 -20.42 -13.47 6.23
C VAL A 346 -19.49 -13.73 5.04
N GLY A 347 -19.10 -12.68 4.33
CA GLY A 347 -18.01 -12.68 3.34
C GLY A 347 -16.71 -12.21 4.01
N VAL A 348 -15.59 -12.83 3.67
CA VAL A 348 -14.29 -12.49 4.25
C VAL A 348 -13.23 -12.38 3.18
N VAL A 349 -12.51 -11.25 3.18
CA VAL A 349 -11.34 -11.00 2.34
C VAL A 349 -10.15 -10.69 3.26
N PRO A 350 -9.26 -11.65 3.52
CA PRO A 350 -8.07 -11.42 4.34
C PRO A 350 -7.03 -10.58 3.60
N GLU A 351 -6.08 -10.01 4.35
CA GLU A 351 -4.99 -9.19 3.82
C GLU A 351 -4.07 -9.99 2.90
N GLU A 352 -3.67 -11.18 3.34
CA GLU A 352 -2.77 -12.04 2.58
C GLU A 352 -3.49 -12.70 1.40
N ARG A 353 -3.13 -12.30 0.18
CA ARG A 353 -3.75 -12.78 -1.06
C ARG A 353 -3.36 -14.22 -1.37
N ASN A 354 -2.06 -14.51 -1.29
CA ASN A 354 -1.48 -15.80 -1.65
C ASN A 354 -1.33 -16.67 -0.41
N GLY A 355 -1.98 -17.84 -0.41
CA GLY A 355 -1.93 -18.77 0.71
C GLY A 355 -3.12 -18.66 1.65
N HIS A 356 -3.70 -17.46 1.83
CA HIS A 356 -4.88 -17.25 2.68
C HIS A 356 -6.15 -16.96 1.86
N ALA A 357 -6.17 -15.86 1.09
CA ALA A 357 -7.34 -15.52 0.28
C ALA A 357 -7.50 -16.39 -0.96
N ALA A 358 -6.40 -16.78 -1.59
CA ALA A 358 -6.37 -17.64 -2.77
C ALA A 358 -5.20 -18.63 -2.71
N VAL A 359 -5.37 -19.80 -3.31
CA VAL A 359 -4.32 -20.81 -3.47
C VAL A 359 -3.67 -20.62 -4.84
N PRO A 360 -2.39 -20.17 -4.90
CA PRO A 360 -1.72 -19.81 -6.15
C PRO A 360 -1.65 -20.96 -7.18
N SER A 361 -1.48 -22.19 -6.72
CA SER A 361 -1.38 -23.39 -7.55
C SER A 361 -2.73 -23.95 -8.05
N MET A 362 -3.84 -23.34 -7.63
CA MET A 362 -5.18 -23.73 -8.07
C MET A 362 -5.68 -22.80 -9.18
N ARG A 363 -6.58 -23.31 -10.03
CA ARG A 363 -7.30 -22.53 -11.04
C ARG A 363 -8.26 -21.53 -10.37
N LEU A 364 -8.68 -20.52 -11.11
CA LEU A 364 -9.66 -19.55 -10.60
C LEU A 364 -10.99 -20.22 -10.28
N SER A 365 -11.42 -21.19 -11.08
CA SER A 365 -12.61 -21.99 -10.78
C SER A 365 -12.50 -22.77 -9.46
N ASP A 366 -11.34 -23.36 -9.16
CA ASP A 366 -11.10 -24.07 -7.90
C ASP A 366 -11.06 -23.08 -6.74
N ASN A 367 -10.42 -21.91 -6.91
CA ASN A 367 -10.43 -20.84 -5.92
C ASN A 367 -11.85 -20.28 -5.66
N ALA A 368 -12.74 -20.24 -6.66
CA ALA A 368 -14.14 -19.91 -6.46
C ALA A 368 -14.86 -21.00 -5.64
N LEU A 369 -14.59 -22.28 -5.92
CA LEU A 369 -15.14 -23.41 -5.18
C LEU A 369 -14.84 -23.33 -3.66
N LEU A 370 -13.62 -22.93 -3.28
CA LEU A 370 -13.19 -22.89 -1.87
C LEU A 370 -14.15 -22.12 -0.95
N THR A 371 -14.81 -21.09 -1.44
CA THR A 371 -15.72 -20.28 -0.64
C THR A 371 -17.18 -20.41 -1.04
N HIS A 372 -17.50 -21.08 -2.17
CA HIS A 372 -18.86 -21.32 -2.64
C HIS A 372 -19.39 -22.72 -2.29
N HIS A 373 -18.53 -23.67 -1.94
CA HIS A 373 -18.96 -25.05 -1.69
C HIS A 373 -19.99 -25.16 -0.55
N SER A 374 -19.88 -24.31 0.47
CA SER A 374 -20.78 -24.28 1.60
C SER A 374 -22.17 -23.70 1.31
N LEU A 375 -22.35 -23.07 0.13
CA LEU A 375 -23.60 -22.42 -0.29
C LEU A 375 -24.50 -23.36 -1.13
N GLY A 376 -24.08 -24.60 -1.40
CA GLY A 376 -24.84 -25.60 -2.11
C GLY A 376 -24.93 -25.40 -3.64
N GLN A 377 -24.26 -24.39 -4.19
CA GLN A 377 -24.30 -24.08 -5.63
C GLN A 377 -23.32 -24.92 -6.47
N THR A 378 -22.19 -25.31 -5.88
CA THR A 378 -21.05 -25.95 -6.54
C THR A 378 -20.84 -27.40 -6.12
N VAL A 379 -21.56 -27.86 -5.09
CA VAL A 379 -21.50 -29.25 -4.61
C VAL A 379 -22.91 -29.79 -4.47
N ARG A 380 -23.22 -30.92 -5.18
CA ARG A 380 -24.51 -31.60 -5.12
C ARG A 380 -24.29 -33.06 -4.70
N HIS A 381 -24.96 -33.46 -3.61
CA HIS A 381 -24.82 -34.80 -3.05
C HIS A 381 -23.38 -35.27 -2.82
N GLY A 382 -22.48 -34.33 -2.40
CA GLY A 382 -21.06 -34.62 -2.18
C GLY A 382 -20.19 -34.64 -3.45
N VAL A 383 -20.76 -34.39 -4.63
CA VAL A 383 -20.03 -34.33 -5.91
C VAL A 383 -19.87 -32.87 -6.35
N ILE A 384 -18.65 -32.50 -6.75
CA ILE A 384 -18.33 -31.15 -7.24
C ILE A 384 -18.90 -30.99 -8.66
N ASP A 385 -19.67 -29.94 -8.87
CA ASP A 385 -20.11 -29.48 -10.18
C ASP A 385 -19.07 -28.52 -10.79
N HIS A 386 -18.13 -29.08 -11.56
CA HIS A 386 -17.09 -28.31 -12.22
C HIS A 386 -17.60 -27.28 -13.24
N ALA A 387 -18.76 -27.55 -13.87
CA ALA A 387 -19.36 -26.59 -14.78
C ALA A 387 -19.87 -25.35 -14.01
N ALA A 388 -20.54 -25.57 -12.89
CA ALA A 388 -20.99 -24.50 -12.02
C ALA A 388 -19.82 -23.68 -11.45
N THR A 389 -18.72 -24.33 -11.04
CA THR A 389 -17.53 -23.60 -10.53
C THR A 389 -16.89 -22.73 -11.61
N LYS A 390 -16.76 -23.23 -12.83
CA LYS A 390 -16.25 -22.44 -13.97
C LYS A 390 -17.17 -21.28 -14.32
N ALA A 391 -18.48 -21.48 -14.30
CA ALA A 391 -19.46 -20.42 -14.56
C ALA A 391 -19.34 -19.28 -13.52
N ILE A 392 -19.19 -19.63 -12.22
CA ILE A 392 -18.97 -18.65 -11.15
C ILE A 392 -17.66 -17.89 -11.38
N ALA A 393 -16.56 -18.58 -11.68
CA ALA A 393 -15.28 -17.91 -11.95
C ALA A 393 -15.38 -16.95 -13.14
N ALA A 394 -16.04 -17.36 -14.24
CA ALA A 394 -16.27 -16.52 -15.41
C ALA A 394 -17.12 -15.29 -15.07
N GLN A 395 -18.15 -15.45 -14.23
CA GLN A 395 -18.98 -14.33 -13.77
C GLN A 395 -18.14 -13.33 -12.94
N ILE A 396 -17.28 -13.81 -12.05
CA ILE A 396 -16.38 -12.95 -11.25
C ILE A 396 -15.41 -12.20 -12.19
N ILE A 397 -14.79 -12.91 -13.14
CA ILE A 397 -13.86 -12.34 -14.12
C ILE A 397 -14.54 -11.22 -14.91
N GLN A 398 -15.75 -11.45 -15.38
CA GLN A 398 -16.50 -10.48 -16.17
C GLN A 398 -16.95 -9.28 -15.32
N ALA A 399 -17.54 -9.52 -14.14
CA ALA A 399 -18.13 -8.46 -13.32
C ALA A 399 -17.07 -7.50 -12.74
N PHE A 400 -15.85 -7.98 -12.48
CA PHE A 400 -14.77 -7.21 -11.90
C PHE A 400 -13.64 -6.84 -12.89
N ASP A 401 -13.88 -7.06 -14.19
CA ASP A 401 -12.88 -6.80 -15.24
C ASP A 401 -11.50 -7.38 -14.86
N VAL A 402 -11.47 -8.67 -14.50
CA VAL A 402 -10.23 -9.35 -14.15
C VAL A 402 -9.51 -9.72 -15.44
N ARG A 403 -8.31 -9.18 -15.64
CA ARG A 403 -7.50 -9.52 -16.82
C ARG A 403 -6.83 -10.87 -16.63
N VAL A 404 -7.16 -11.80 -17.47
CA VAL A 404 -6.70 -13.20 -17.41
C VAL A 404 -6.02 -13.60 -18.71
N PRO A 405 -4.98 -14.47 -18.69
CA PRO A 405 -4.30 -14.94 -19.90
C PRO A 405 -5.10 -15.99 -20.68
N ASN A 406 -6.04 -16.69 -20.04
CA ASN A 406 -6.96 -17.66 -20.62
C ASN A 406 -8.23 -17.76 -19.76
N ASP A 407 -9.21 -18.57 -20.18
CA ASP A 407 -10.54 -18.64 -19.54
C ASP A 407 -10.54 -19.12 -18.08
N ASP A 408 -9.55 -19.90 -17.66
CA ASP A 408 -9.45 -20.45 -16.30
C ASP A 408 -7.99 -20.67 -15.89
N PRO A 409 -7.19 -19.60 -15.70
CA PRO A 409 -5.79 -19.72 -15.35
C PRO A 409 -5.59 -20.14 -13.89
N MET A 410 -4.38 -20.55 -13.55
CA MET A 410 -3.94 -20.64 -12.16
C MET A 410 -3.90 -19.23 -11.54
N ALA A 411 -4.22 -19.11 -10.25
CA ALA A 411 -4.20 -17.83 -9.54
C ALA A 411 -2.81 -17.17 -9.56
N ALA A 412 -1.73 -17.96 -9.54
CA ALA A 412 -0.35 -17.49 -9.68
C ALA A 412 -0.05 -16.78 -11.01
N ALA A 413 -0.85 -16.99 -12.05
CA ALA A 413 -0.67 -16.35 -13.35
C ALA A 413 -1.23 -14.91 -13.40
N LEU A 414 -1.95 -14.47 -12.37
CA LEU A 414 -2.53 -13.14 -12.28
C LEU A 414 -1.55 -12.15 -11.64
N SER A 415 -1.62 -10.89 -12.08
CA SER A 415 -1.00 -9.80 -11.31
C SER A 415 -1.71 -9.62 -9.96
N GLY A 416 -1.02 -9.06 -8.96
CA GLY A 416 -1.58 -8.84 -7.63
C GLY A 416 -2.92 -8.08 -7.66
N GLY A 417 -3.05 -7.04 -8.50
CA GLY A 417 -4.29 -6.29 -8.65
C GLY A 417 -5.43 -7.10 -9.26
N ASN A 418 -5.16 -7.94 -10.27
CA ASN A 418 -6.18 -8.82 -10.85
C ASN A 418 -6.60 -9.94 -9.91
N LEU A 419 -5.65 -10.49 -9.13
CA LEU A 419 -5.98 -11.47 -8.09
C LEU A 419 -6.86 -10.84 -7.00
N GLN A 420 -6.57 -9.59 -6.59
CA GLN A 420 -7.37 -8.87 -5.61
C GLN A 420 -8.80 -8.62 -6.11
N LYS A 421 -8.95 -8.15 -7.36
CA LYS A 421 -10.27 -8.00 -8.00
C LYS A 421 -11.05 -9.31 -7.98
N PHE A 422 -10.38 -10.43 -8.29
CA PHE A 422 -11.00 -11.76 -8.28
C PHE A 422 -11.44 -12.15 -6.86
N VAL A 423 -10.58 -12.00 -5.86
CA VAL A 423 -10.88 -12.39 -4.47
C VAL A 423 -12.00 -11.55 -3.89
N VAL A 424 -11.95 -10.22 -4.06
CA VAL A 424 -13.01 -9.30 -3.61
C VAL A 424 -14.31 -9.59 -4.34
N GLY A 425 -14.25 -9.73 -5.66
CA GLY A 425 -15.42 -10.06 -6.49
C GLY A 425 -16.07 -11.38 -6.11
N ARG A 426 -15.25 -12.38 -5.79
CA ARG A 426 -15.72 -13.69 -5.30
C ARG A 426 -16.57 -13.57 -4.04
N GLU A 427 -16.19 -12.68 -3.13
CA GLU A 427 -16.95 -12.50 -1.88
C GLU A 427 -18.17 -11.57 -2.08
N ILE A 428 -18.05 -10.49 -2.84
CA ILE A 428 -19.13 -9.52 -3.09
C ILE A 428 -20.29 -10.14 -3.89
N LEU A 429 -20.00 -10.96 -4.93
CA LEU A 429 -21.04 -11.57 -5.77
C LEU A 429 -21.93 -12.58 -5.01
N LYS A 430 -21.54 -13.00 -3.82
CA LYS A 430 -22.41 -13.78 -2.92
C LYS A 430 -23.48 -12.93 -2.27
N SER A 431 -23.43 -11.61 -2.40
CA SER A 431 -24.30 -10.65 -1.70
C SER A 431 -24.33 -10.93 -0.18
N PRO A 432 -23.17 -10.89 0.50
CA PRO A 432 -23.08 -11.20 1.92
C PRO A 432 -23.85 -10.17 2.73
N ARG A 433 -24.42 -10.56 3.88
CA ARG A 433 -25.02 -9.64 4.85
C ARG A 433 -23.98 -8.79 5.55
N LEU A 434 -22.82 -9.38 5.80
CA LEU A 434 -21.62 -8.75 6.37
C LEU A 434 -20.43 -9.07 5.49
N LEU A 435 -19.74 -8.05 4.98
CA LEU A 435 -18.44 -8.20 4.37
C LEU A 435 -17.36 -7.72 5.35
N VAL A 436 -16.39 -8.58 5.67
CA VAL A 436 -15.18 -8.19 6.40
C VAL A 436 -14.02 -8.23 5.42
N VAL A 437 -13.33 -7.11 5.25
CA VAL A 437 -12.26 -7.00 4.28
C VAL A 437 -11.05 -6.28 4.88
N ALA A 438 -9.87 -6.87 4.77
CA ALA A 438 -8.61 -6.27 5.18
C ALA A 438 -7.83 -5.80 3.94
N GLN A 439 -7.31 -4.56 4.01
CA GLN A 439 -6.43 -3.94 3.02
C GLN A 439 -6.95 -4.12 1.57
N PRO A 440 -8.23 -3.77 1.27
CA PRO A 440 -8.87 -4.15 0.00
C PRO A 440 -8.16 -3.63 -1.24
N THR A 441 -7.49 -2.48 -1.16
CA THR A 441 -6.80 -1.88 -2.31
C THR A 441 -5.27 -1.90 -2.17
N TRP A 442 -4.71 -2.57 -1.16
CA TRP A 442 -3.27 -2.62 -0.96
C TRP A 442 -2.55 -3.27 -2.14
N GLY A 443 -1.53 -2.57 -2.67
CA GLY A 443 -0.71 -3.06 -3.79
C GLY A 443 -1.49 -3.34 -5.08
N VAL A 444 -2.64 -2.67 -5.31
CA VAL A 444 -3.34 -2.66 -6.60
C VAL A 444 -3.12 -1.32 -7.31
N ASP A 445 -3.40 -1.27 -8.60
CA ASP A 445 -3.37 -0.02 -9.36
C ASP A 445 -4.60 0.86 -9.07
N VAL A 446 -4.51 2.15 -9.44
CA VAL A 446 -5.58 3.14 -9.18
C VAL A 446 -6.92 2.71 -9.77
N GLY A 447 -6.93 2.14 -10.99
CA GLY A 447 -8.16 1.69 -11.65
C GLY A 447 -8.80 0.53 -10.90
N ALA A 448 -8.00 -0.44 -10.46
CA ALA A 448 -8.47 -1.56 -9.64
C ALA A 448 -8.98 -1.07 -8.27
N ALA A 449 -8.29 -0.12 -7.64
CA ALA A 449 -8.72 0.46 -6.36
C ALA A 449 -10.08 1.14 -6.47
N VAL A 450 -10.30 1.96 -7.51
CA VAL A 450 -11.60 2.59 -7.78
C VAL A 450 -12.69 1.53 -7.96
N SER A 451 -12.44 0.50 -8.78
CA SER A 451 -13.42 -0.57 -9.02
C SER A 451 -13.81 -1.31 -7.73
N ILE A 452 -12.82 -1.64 -6.88
CA ILE A 452 -13.04 -2.33 -5.61
C ILE A 452 -13.83 -1.44 -4.64
N ARG A 453 -13.46 -0.16 -4.50
CA ARG A 453 -14.16 0.80 -3.64
C ARG A 453 -15.62 0.99 -4.08
N THR A 454 -15.85 1.15 -5.38
CA THR A 454 -17.21 1.26 -5.94
C THR A 454 -18.04 0.01 -5.63
N ALA A 455 -17.47 -1.18 -5.83
CA ALA A 455 -18.19 -2.43 -5.53
C ALA A 455 -18.55 -2.58 -4.03
N MET A 456 -17.69 -2.11 -3.12
CA MET A 456 -18.00 -2.09 -1.68
C MET A 456 -19.11 -1.07 -1.35
N LEU A 457 -19.08 0.11 -1.97
CA LEU A 457 -20.15 1.12 -1.83
C LEU A 457 -21.49 0.60 -2.35
N ASP A 458 -21.50 -0.03 -3.52
CA ASP A 458 -22.70 -0.64 -4.10
C ASP A 458 -23.23 -1.77 -3.22
N LEU A 459 -22.36 -2.60 -2.66
CA LEU A 459 -22.73 -3.65 -1.72
C LEU A 459 -23.40 -3.06 -0.46
N ALA A 460 -22.83 -2.01 0.11
CA ALA A 460 -23.41 -1.32 1.25
C ALA A 460 -24.75 -0.67 0.88
N ALA A 461 -24.83 0.03 -0.26
CA ALA A 461 -26.08 0.66 -0.74
C ALA A 461 -27.21 -0.37 -0.92
N ASN A 462 -26.87 -1.63 -1.22
CA ASN A 462 -27.82 -2.75 -1.30
C ASN A 462 -28.17 -3.37 0.07
N GLY A 463 -27.75 -2.76 1.19
CA GLY A 463 -28.16 -3.13 2.54
C GLY A 463 -27.21 -4.05 3.30
N SER A 464 -26.05 -4.40 2.74
CA SER A 464 -25.00 -5.13 3.47
C SER A 464 -24.28 -4.20 4.45
N ALA A 465 -23.77 -4.75 5.56
CA ALA A 465 -22.76 -4.08 6.37
C ALA A 465 -21.35 -4.41 5.86
N VAL A 466 -20.45 -3.43 5.89
CA VAL A 466 -19.05 -3.63 5.51
C VAL A 466 -18.15 -3.23 6.67
N ILE A 467 -17.29 -4.12 7.13
CA ILE A 467 -16.19 -3.82 8.06
C ILE A 467 -14.91 -3.85 7.25
N MET A 468 -14.29 -2.69 7.10
CA MET A 468 -13.03 -2.53 6.36
C MET A 468 -11.89 -2.26 7.34
N ILE A 469 -10.87 -3.11 7.33
CA ILE A 469 -9.63 -2.92 8.10
C ILE A 469 -8.58 -2.37 7.13
N SER A 470 -8.07 -1.15 7.37
CA SER A 470 -7.09 -0.52 6.48
C SER A 470 -6.13 0.40 7.24
N GLN A 471 -4.88 0.43 6.80
CA GLN A 471 -3.89 1.41 7.22
C GLN A 471 -3.85 2.66 6.30
N ASP A 472 -4.50 2.59 5.15
CA ASP A 472 -4.54 3.66 4.18
C ASP A 472 -5.68 4.65 4.50
N LEU A 473 -5.33 5.79 5.08
CA LEU A 473 -6.32 6.81 5.45
C LEU A 473 -7.02 7.42 4.24
N GLU A 474 -6.37 7.50 3.06
CA GLU A 474 -7.04 7.97 1.83
C GLU A 474 -8.19 7.02 1.46
N GLU A 475 -7.94 5.71 1.52
CA GLU A 475 -8.98 4.71 1.30
C GLU A 475 -10.09 4.80 2.37
N VAL A 476 -9.71 4.91 3.64
CA VAL A 476 -10.65 5.01 4.76
C VAL A 476 -11.60 6.20 4.57
N PHE A 477 -11.06 7.40 4.34
CA PHE A 477 -11.87 8.60 4.17
C PHE A 477 -12.67 8.64 2.87
N ALA A 478 -12.23 7.91 1.84
CA ALA A 478 -12.93 7.87 0.55
C ALA A 478 -14.30 7.16 0.65
N ILE A 479 -14.44 6.13 1.49
CA ILE A 479 -15.64 5.27 1.47
C ILE A 479 -16.28 5.01 2.84
N ALA A 480 -15.60 5.27 3.97
CA ALA A 480 -16.14 4.97 5.29
C ALA A 480 -17.26 5.93 5.73
N ASP A 481 -18.28 5.40 6.44
CA ASP A 481 -19.27 6.19 7.17
C ASP A 481 -18.79 6.52 8.56
N LYS A 482 -18.18 5.53 9.19
CA LYS A 482 -17.63 5.60 10.53
C LYS A 482 -16.22 5.06 10.56
N ILE A 483 -15.42 5.60 11.45
CA ILE A 483 -14.02 5.22 11.64
C ILE A 483 -13.80 4.90 13.10
N ALA A 484 -13.11 3.80 13.37
CA ALA A 484 -12.49 3.50 14.65
C ALA A 484 -11.01 3.20 14.44
N VAL A 485 -10.17 3.36 15.44
CA VAL A 485 -8.73 3.10 15.37
C VAL A 485 -8.38 1.93 16.28
N LEU A 486 -7.67 0.95 15.73
CA LEU A 486 -7.11 -0.17 16.48
C LEU A 486 -5.64 0.09 16.76
N HIS A 487 -5.28 0.20 18.04
CA HIS A 487 -3.91 0.40 18.50
C HIS A 487 -3.65 -0.48 19.72
N ASP A 488 -2.55 -1.23 19.71
CA ASP A 488 -2.12 -2.17 20.75
C ASP A 488 -3.29 -3.04 21.30
N GLY A 489 -4.08 -3.60 20.36
CA GLY A 489 -5.19 -4.48 20.66
C GLY A 489 -6.43 -3.81 21.28
N ARG A 490 -6.48 -2.49 21.33
CA ARG A 490 -7.61 -1.70 21.82
C ARG A 490 -8.25 -0.89 20.71
N LEU A 491 -9.57 -0.79 20.73
CA LEU A 491 -10.33 -0.01 19.76
C LEU A 491 -10.72 1.34 20.37
N SER A 492 -10.53 2.42 19.60
CA SER A 492 -11.06 3.73 19.96
C SER A 492 -12.60 3.75 19.92
N ASP A 493 -13.20 4.84 20.38
CA ASP A 493 -14.61 5.10 20.11
C ASP A 493 -14.84 5.15 18.59
N VAL A 494 -16.02 4.68 18.16
CA VAL A 494 -16.46 4.75 16.75
C VAL A 494 -16.95 6.16 16.46
N MET A 495 -16.34 6.84 15.52
CA MET A 495 -16.58 8.22 15.17
C MET A 495 -17.17 8.35 13.75
N PRO A 496 -18.13 9.27 13.50
CA PRO A 496 -18.53 9.58 12.12
C PRO A 496 -17.37 10.10 11.30
N ALA A 497 -17.19 9.60 10.08
CA ALA A 497 -16.04 9.96 9.23
C ALA A 497 -16.00 11.44 8.84
N ASP A 498 -17.16 12.12 8.82
CA ASP A 498 -17.27 13.55 8.52
C ASP A 498 -16.97 14.47 9.72
N GLN A 499 -16.78 13.90 10.92
CA GLN A 499 -16.48 14.65 12.15
C GLN A 499 -15.02 14.52 12.59
N VAL A 500 -14.21 13.80 11.86
CA VAL A 500 -12.79 13.56 12.18
C VAL A 500 -11.87 13.90 11.01
N THR A 501 -10.63 14.24 11.32
CA THR A 501 -9.62 14.55 10.30
C THR A 501 -8.58 13.44 10.21
N ALA A 502 -7.89 13.36 9.06
CA ALA A 502 -6.81 12.40 8.86
C ALA A 502 -5.68 12.57 9.89
N GLU A 503 -5.43 13.80 10.35
CA GLU A 503 -4.45 14.11 11.38
C GLU A 503 -4.86 13.51 12.74
N GLN A 504 -6.14 13.67 13.13
CA GLN A 504 -6.67 13.09 14.37
C GLN A 504 -6.61 11.57 14.36
N ILE A 505 -7.03 10.94 13.25
CA ILE A 505 -6.94 9.48 13.11
C ILE A 505 -5.48 9.03 13.12
N GLY A 506 -4.58 9.76 12.44
CA GLY A 506 -3.15 9.46 12.43
C GLY A 506 -2.51 9.52 13.83
N LEU A 507 -2.91 10.47 14.68
CA LEU A 507 -2.46 10.56 16.08
C LEU A 507 -2.91 9.35 16.89
N LEU A 508 -4.19 8.96 16.77
CA LEU A 508 -4.72 7.77 17.43
C LEU A 508 -4.01 6.49 16.96
N MET A 509 -3.69 6.38 15.66
CA MET A 509 -2.91 5.26 15.12
C MET A 509 -1.50 5.20 15.70
N GLY A 510 -0.91 6.37 16.02
CA GLY A 510 0.40 6.49 16.67
C GLY A 510 0.40 6.25 18.19
N GLY A 511 -0.76 6.04 18.82
CA GLY A 511 -0.89 5.80 20.26
C GLY A 511 -0.99 7.06 21.13
N ASP A 512 -1.12 8.23 20.55
CA ASP A 512 -1.43 9.46 21.26
C ASP A 512 -2.91 9.50 21.63
N ASP A 513 -3.22 8.98 22.81
CA ASP A 513 -4.56 8.98 23.36
C ASP A 513 -4.94 10.42 23.78
N ALA A 514 -5.86 11.04 23.07
CA ALA A 514 -6.41 12.36 23.41
C ALA A 514 -7.06 12.40 24.83
N ARG A 515 -7.17 11.26 25.51
CA ARG A 515 -7.69 11.12 26.89
C ARG A 515 -6.67 11.48 28.00
N ARG A 516 -5.37 11.64 27.70
CA ARG A 516 -4.39 12.08 28.72
C ARG A 516 -4.46 13.57 29.07
N GLY A 517 -5.26 14.36 28.35
CA GLY A 517 -5.46 15.79 28.60
C GLY A 517 -6.58 16.19 29.57
N ALA A 518 -7.45 15.25 30.00
CA ALA A 518 -8.63 15.56 30.82
C ALA A 518 -8.51 15.12 32.29
N SER A 519 -7.35 14.63 32.74
CA SER A 519 -7.08 14.31 34.15
C SER A 519 -5.73 14.89 34.59
N ARG A 520 -5.66 16.19 34.71
CA ARG A 520 -4.75 16.94 35.60
C ARG A 520 -5.48 18.14 36.16
#